data_632acd36807ded756222e41cef6efb77
#
_entry.id   632acd36807ded756222e41cef6efb77
#
_cell.length_a   1.000
_cell.length_b   1.000
_cell.length_c   1.000
_cell.angle_alpha   90.00
_cell.angle_beta   90.00
_cell.angle_gamma   90.00
#
_symmetry.space_group_name_H-M   'P 1'
#
loop_
_entity.id
_entity.type
_entity.pdbx_description
1 polymer ?
#
loop_
_entity_poly.entity_id
_entity_poly.type
_entity_poly.pdbx_seq_one_letter_code
_entity_poly.pdbx_strand_id
1 'polypeptide(L)'
;MNDATHPAPPADPPAHALAALEARLERTNELLRRMLAEVAKTPSTHAIFVDAGYVHASAGLLVTGSGDRRSFDLDAEGLIEAFIDTARSVFADSRLLRVYWYDGARRRIHTPEQQSIAELPDVKVRLGNLNADNQQKGVDSLIRSDLESLARHRAISDAALVGGDEDLISAVEAAQGYGARVHLWGIEAADGPNQAEALLWEVDSRRTFDLDFCRPYVTRRPVTMYENESEPPPSRDEVRFMGAQIAATWLGERGRDRLAELLPGDPYLPAAVDQDLLVEAESRLSRSLRGHGALRRALRDGFWQHLRAQY
;
A
#
# COMPACT_ATOMS: atom_id res chain seq x y z
N MET A 1 33.19 19.73 86.50
CA MET A 1 31.99 20.55 86.34
C MET A 1 31.97 20.97 84.86
N ASN A 2 31.32 20.19 84.02
CA ASN A 2 31.11 20.50 82.61
C ASN A 2 29.62 20.73 82.40
N ASP A 3 29.28 21.99 82.25
CA ASP A 3 27.93 22.42 82.04
C ASP A 3 27.70 22.30 80.48
N ALA A 4 27.00 21.25 80.07
CA ALA A 4 26.64 21.03 78.69
C ALA A 4 25.35 21.80 78.43
N THR A 5 25.47 23.00 77.89
CA THR A 5 24.35 23.75 77.37
C THR A 5 23.80 23.05 76.10
N HIS A 6 22.65 22.41 76.25
CA HIS A 6 21.85 21.91 75.10
C HIS A 6 21.39 23.11 74.28
N PRO A 7 21.56 23.09 72.91
CA PRO A 7 21.00 24.14 72.06
C PRO A 7 19.47 24.07 72.15
N ALA A 8 18.84 25.21 72.24
CA ALA A 8 17.37 25.33 72.16
C ALA A 8 16.82 24.81 70.86
N PRO A 9 15.66 24.16 70.90
CA PRO A 9 15.01 23.72 69.63
C PRO A 9 14.74 24.93 68.75
N PRO A 10 14.81 24.74 67.36
CA PRO A 10 14.53 25.81 66.42
C PRO A 10 13.12 26.33 66.69
N ALA A 11 12.98 27.66 66.73
CA ALA A 11 11.66 28.32 66.88
C ALA A 11 10.73 27.97 65.76
N ASP A 12 9.49 27.67 66.11
CA ASP A 12 8.45 27.40 65.07
C ASP A 12 8.35 28.58 64.08
N PRO A 13 8.27 28.32 62.81
CA PRO A 13 8.14 29.40 61.82
C PRO A 13 6.88 30.22 62.14
N PRO A 14 6.93 31.56 62.00
CA PRO A 14 5.78 32.40 62.34
C PRO A 14 4.58 32.01 61.44
N ALA A 15 3.39 31.94 62.04
CA ALA A 15 2.14 31.45 61.36
C ALA A 15 1.85 32.10 60.01
N HIS A 16 2.27 33.34 59.83
CA HIS A 16 2.13 34.01 58.52
C HIS A 16 3.07 33.45 57.43
N ALA A 17 4.25 32.92 57.81
CA ALA A 17 5.17 32.27 56.86
C ALA A 17 4.63 30.90 56.43
N LEU A 18 3.98 30.18 57.36
CA LEU A 18 3.33 28.90 57.03
C LEU A 18 2.15 29.10 56.06
N ALA A 19 1.27 30.08 56.38
CA ALA A 19 0.14 30.43 55.47
C ALA A 19 0.59 30.91 54.10
N ALA A 20 1.71 31.65 54.02
CA ALA A 20 2.30 32.06 52.75
C ALA A 20 2.85 30.88 51.93
N LEU A 21 3.43 29.88 52.60
CA LEU A 21 3.94 28.65 52.00
C LEU A 21 2.79 27.77 51.48
N GLU A 22 1.73 27.61 52.26
CA GLU A 22 0.50 26.89 51.88
C GLU A 22 -0.14 27.52 50.64
N ALA A 23 -0.34 28.83 50.61
CA ALA A 23 -0.90 29.56 49.48
C ALA A 23 -0.02 29.46 48.22
N ARG A 24 1.30 29.35 48.38
CA ARG A 24 2.24 29.12 47.26
C ARG A 24 2.15 27.69 46.76
N LEU A 25 2.02 26.72 47.62
CA LEU A 25 1.85 25.30 47.31
C LEU A 25 0.52 25.07 46.54
N GLU A 26 -0.56 25.65 47.01
CA GLU A 26 -1.87 25.58 46.34
C GLU A 26 -1.81 26.18 44.95
N ARG A 27 -1.19 27.35 44.78
CA ARG A 27 -0.99 27.96 43.44
C ARG A 27 -0.15 27.08 42.51
N THR A 28 0.90 26.48 43.03
CA THR A 28 1.76 25.58 42.26
C THR A 28 1.00 24.31 41.85
N ASN A 29 0.22 23.74 42.77
CA ASN A 29 -0.61 22.57 42.49
C ASN A 29 -1.70 22.88 41.42
N GLU A 30 -2.32 24.06 41.50
CA GLU A 30 -3.30 24.48 40.48
C GLU A 30 -2.64 24.70 39.14
N LEU A 31 -1.44 25.28 39.07
CA LEU A 31 -0.68 25.43 37.83
C LEU A 31 -0.32 24.07 37.23
N LEU A 32 0.14 23.15 38.06
CA LEU A 32 0.47 21.77 37.65
C LEU A 32 -0.78 21.05 37.13
N ARG A 33 -1.94 21.19 37.77
CA ARG A 33 -3.20 20.61 37.29
C ARG A 33 -3.59 21.17 35.92
N ARG A 34 -3.45 22.52 35.75
CA ARG A 34 -3.70 23.16 34.46
C ARG A 34 -2.74 22.70 33.38
N MET A 35 -1.46 22.60 33.68
CA MET A 35 -0.46 22.08 32.73
C MET A 35 -0.73 20.62 32.35
N LEU A 36 -1.07 19.77 33.34
CA LEU A 36 -1.42 18.38 33.11
C LEU A 36 -2.73 18.27 32.25
N ALA A 37 -3.71 19.11 32.50
CA ALA A 37 -4.93 19.18 31.73
C ALA A 37 -4.68 19.64 30.29
N GLU A 38 -3.72 20.56 30.07
CA GLU A 38 -3.33 21.01 28.74
C GLU A 38 -2.52 19.93 27.99
N VAL A 39 -1.62 19.23 28.66
CA VAL A 39 -0.89 18.08 28.10
C VAL A 39 -1.85 16.93 27.76
N ALA A 40 -2.88 16.70 28.59
CA ALA A 40 -3.93 15.72 28.33
C ALA A 40 -4.83 16.11 27.14
N LYS A 41 -4.84 17.37 26.74
CA LYS A 41 -5.52 17.88 25.56
C LYS A 41 -4.69 17.85 24.29
N THR A 42 -3.49 17.22 24.30
CA THR A 42 -2.77 17.01 23.04
C THR A 42 -3.71 16.26 22.11
N PRO A 43 -4.16 16.88 21.01
CA PRO A 43 -5.15 16.25 20.14
C PRO A 43 -4.57 14.93 19.67
N SER A 44 -5.35 13.86 19.84
CA SER A 44 -5.08 12.57 19.22
C SER A 44 -4.81 12.77 17.74
N THR A 45 -3.88 12.05 17.16
CA THR A 45 -3.58 12.09 15.73
C THR A 45 -3.75 10.70 15.14
N HIS A 46 -4.32 10.65 13.94
CA HIS A 46 -4.40 9.41 13.18
C HIS A 46 -3.74 9.55 11.81
N ALA A 47 -3.38 8.43 11.21
CA ALA A 47 -2.93 8.35 9.83
C ALA A 47 -3.64 7.21 9.11
N ILE A 48 -3.74 7.33 7.78
CA ILE A 48 -4.34 6.31 6.92
C ILE A 48 -3.21 5.71 6.08
N PHE A 49 -3.09 4.40 6.09
CA PHE A 49 -2.10 3.63 5.36
C PHE A 49 -2.82 2.81 4.31
N VAL A 50 -2.62 3.12 3.04
CA VAL A 50 -3.36 2.51 1.93
C VAL A 50 -2.42 1.66 1.09
N ASP A 51 -2.63 0.35 1.08
CA ASP A 51 -2.03 -0.54 0.10
C ASP A 51 -2.79 -0.40 -1.23
N ALA A 52 -2.19 0.32 -2.18
CA ALA A 52 -2.78 0.53 -3.50
C ALA A 52 -2.98 -0.79 -4.27
N GLY A 53 -2.09 -1.77 -4.08
CA GLY A 53 -2.21 -3.09 -4.68
C GLY A 53 -3.49 -3.79 -4.25
N TYR A 54 -3.73 -3.82 -2.94
CA TYR A 54 -4.95 -4.37 -2.36
C TYR A 54 -6.20 -3.62 -2.85
N VAL A 55 -6.18 -2.28 -2.82
CA VAL A 55 -7.32 -1.46 -3.25
C VAL A 55 -7.68 -1.73 -4.70
N HIS A 56 -6.71 -1.67 -5.61
CA HIS A 56 -6.95 -1.93 -7.03
C HIS A 56 -7.51 -3.34 -7.26
N ALA A 57 -6.91 -4.35 -6.64
CA ALA A 57 -7.35 -5.73 -6.81
C ALA A 57 -8.79 -5.95 -6.28
N SER A 58 -9.06 -5.49 -5.05
CA SER A 58 -10.33 -5.75 -4.37
C SER A 58 -11.47 -4.88 -4.92
N ALA A 59 -11.28 -3.56 -5.06
CA ALA A 59 -12.31 -2.67 -5.59
C ALA A 59 -12.58 -2.95 -7.08
N GLY A 60 -11.52 -3.21 -7.87
CA GLY A 60 -11.67 -3.59 -9.28
C GLY A 60 -12.48 -4.88 -9.43
N LEU A 61 -12.15 -5.92 -8.66
CA LEU A 61 -12.88 -7.19 -8.69
C LEU A 61 -14.34 -7.00 -8.26
N LEU A 62 -14.58 -6.27 -7.16
CA LEU A 62 -15.91 -6.04 -6.61
C LEU A 62 -16.83 -5.30 -7.59
N VAL A 63 -16.33 -4.23 -8.24
CA VAL A 63 -17.16 -3.35 -9.08
C VAL A 63 -17.23 -3.83 -10.53
N THR A 64 -16.13 -4.36 -11.06
CA THR A 64 -16.03 -4.70 -12.50
C THR A 64 -15.94 -6.18 -12.80
N GLY A 65 -15.75 -7.02 -11.78
CA GLY A 65 -15.47 -8.45 -11.92
C GLY A 65 -14.02 -8.74 -12.35
N SER A 66 -13.12 -7.75 -12.30
CA SER A 66 -11.71 -7.94 -12.65
C SER A 66 -10.79 -7.17 -11.72
N GLY A 67 -9.81 -7.84 -11.13
CA GLY A 67 -8.74 -7.22 -10.33
C GLY A 67 -7.56 -6.70 -11.17
N ASP A 68 -7.61 -6.79 -12.50
CA ASP A 68 -6.56 -6.30 -13.38
C ASP A 68 -6.68 -4.78 -13.56
N ARG A 69 -5.69 -4.02 -13.09
CA ARG A 69 -5.64 -2.54 -13.18
C ARG A 69 -5.85 -1.99 -14.60
N ARG A 70 -5.64 -2.80 -15.64
CA ARG A 70 -5.85 -2.40 -17.04
C ARG A 70 -7.31 -2.43 -17.47
N SER A 71 -8.18 -3.11 -16.73
CA SER A 71 -9.59 -3.32 -17.09
C SER A 71 -10.52 -2.21 -16.58
N PHE A 72 -10.02 -1.30 -15.75
CA PHE A 72 -10.80 -0.21 -15.17
C PHE A 72 -9.92 1.01 -14.87
N ASP A 73 -10.55 2.14 -14.66
CA ASP A 73 -9.96 3.35 -14.11
C ASP A 73 -10.38 3.48 -12.65
N LEU A 74 -9.42 3.80 -11.78
CA LEU A 74 -9.67 4.10 -10.37
C LEU A 74 -9.53 5.62 -10.18
N ASP A 75 -10.59 6.26 -9.70
CA ASP A 75 -10.52 7.60 -9.15
C ASP A 75 -9.91 7.54 -7.74
N ALA A 76 -8.57 7.51 -7.71
CA ALA A 76 -7.84 7.40 -6.46
C ALA A 76 -7.96 8.66 -5.59
N GLU A 77 -8.11 9.85 -6.20
CA GLU A 77 -8.32 11.12 -5.51
C GLU A 77 -9.65 11.11 -4.74
N GLY A 78 -10.76 10.83 -5.43
CA GLY A 78 -12.07 10.74 -4.80
C GLY A 78 -12.14 9.63 -3.72
N LEU A 79 -11.47 8.49 -3.95
CA LEU A 79 -11.42 7.42 -2.96
C LEU A 79 -10.61 7.81 -1.71
N ILE A 80 -9.50 8.52 -1.87
CA ILE A 80 -8.70 9.05 -0.75
C ILE A 80 -9.54 10.04 0.07
N GLU A 81 -10.28 10.93 -0.59
CA GLU A 81 -11.20 11.85 0.10
C GLU A 81 -12.26 11.09 0.90
N ALA A 82 -12.86 10.05 0.33
CA ALA A 82 -13.83 9.20 1.02
C ALA A 82 -13.23 8.46 2.23
N PHE A 83 -11.98 8.03 2.16
CA PHE A 83 -11.26 7.48 3.31
C PHE A 83 -11.03 8.55 4.38
N ILE A 84 -10.66 9.76 4.00
CA ILE A 84 -10.49 10.88 4.94
C ILE A 84 -11.81 11.23 5.63
N ASP A 85 -12.92 11.28 4.90
CA ASP A 85 -14.25 11.55 5.47
C ASP A 85 -14.70 10.42 6.40
N THR A 86 -14.40 9.17 6.05
CA THR A 86 -14.61 8.03 6.93
C THR A 86 -13.79 8.17 8.20
N ALA A 87 -12.51 8.55 8.10
CA ALA A 87 -11.63 8.75 9.24
C ALA A 87 -12.14 9.86 10.16
N ARG A 88 -12.63 10.97 9.62
CA ARG A 88 -13.24 12.06 10.39
C ARG A 88 -14.45 11.58 11.21
N SER A 89 -15.23 10.65 10.69
CA SER A 89 -16.38 10.09 11.41
C SER A 89 -15.97 9.07 12.48
N VAL A 90 -14.94 8.26 12.20
CA VAL A 90 -14.45 7.19 13.10
C VAL A 90 -13.56 7.75 14.21
N PHE A 91 -12.75 8.75 13.89
CA PHE A 91 -11.76 9.36 14.78
C PHE A 91 -12.13 10.83 15.07
N ALA A 92 -13.37 11.09 15.50
CA ALA A 92 -13.96 12.44 15.62
C ALA A 92 -13.10 13.42 16.45
N ASP A 93 -12.39 12.92 17.49
CA ASP A 93 -11.55 13.74 18.38
C ASP A 93 -10.05 13.71 17.98
N SER A 94 -9.75 13.23 16.78
CA SER A 94 -8.40 13.03 16.30
C SER A 94 -8.14 13.81 15.01
N ARG A 95 -6.97 14.44 14.92
CA ARG A 95 -6.55 15.17 13.73
C ARG A 95 -5.86 14.22 12.74
N LEU A 96 -6.22 14.29 11.46
CA LEU A 96 -5.47 13.60 10.41
C LEU A 96 -4.03 14.13 10.35
N LEU A 97 -3.07 13.25 10.51
CA LEU A 97 -1.67 13.55 10.27
C LEU A 97 -1.39 13.50 8.76
N ARG A 98 -1.78 12.39 8.11
CA ARG A 98 -1.47 12.15 6.69
C ARG A 98 -2.14 10.87 6.19
N VAL A 99 -2.37 10.83 4.86
CA VAL A 99 -2.64 9.59 4.12
C VAL A 99 -1.34 9.13 3.46
N TYR A 100 -0.95 7.90 3.67
CA TYR A 100 0.15 7.24 2.98
C TYR A 100 -0.42 6.31 1.93
N TRP A 101 -0.07 6.56 0.67
CA TRP A 101 -0.45 5.73 -0.47
C TRP A 101 0.75 4.91 -0.90
N TYR A 102 0.72 3.60 -0.65
CA TYR A 102 1.81 2.69 -0.98
C TYR A 102 1.52 1.99 -2.30
N ASP A 103 2.43 2.13 -3.25
CA ASP A 103 2.28 1.50 -4.56
C ASP A 103 3.63 1.01 -5.09
N GLY A 104 3.59 0.18 -6.14
CA GLY A 104 4.78 -0.25 -6.85
C GLY A 104 5.07 0.65 -8.05
N ALA A 105 6.35 0.96 -8.27
CA ALA A 105 6.78 1.64 -9.50
C ALA A 105 8.12 1.12 -9.99
N ARG A 106 8.29 1.03 -11.32
CA ARG A 106 9.58 0.68 -11.92
C ARG A 106 10.61 1.75 -11.57
N ARG A 107 11.74 1.34 -10.98
CA ARG A 107 12.83 2.24 -10.54
C ARG A 107 12.36 3.37 -9.60
N ARG A 108 11.21 3.21 -8.92
CA ARG A 108 10.59 4.23 -8.06
C ARG A 108 10.32 5.56 -8.78
N ILE A 109 10.02 5.51 -10.07
CA ILE A 109 9.61 6.67 -10.85
C ILE A 109 8.07 6.72 -10.83
N HIS A 110 7.50 7.85 -10.41
CA HIS A 110 6.06 8.04 -10.35
C HIS A 110 5.44 7.93 -11.75
N THR A 111 4.36 7.20 -11.86
CA THR A 111 3.45 7.29 -13.02
C THR A 111 2.67 8.62 -12.98
N PRO A 112 2.05 9.05 -14.08
CA PRO A 112 1.19 10.25 -14.06
C PRO A 112 0.10 10.20 -12.99
N GLU A 113 -0.55 9.06 -12.79
CA GLU A 113 -1.54 8.81 -11.73
C GLU A 113 -0.92 9.01 -10.34
N GLN A 114 0.24 8.40 -10.09
CA GLN A 114 0.95 8.55 -8.82
C GLN A 114 1.45 9.99 -8.58
N GLN A 115 1.74 10.74 -9.64
CA GLN A 115 2.08 12.16 -9.54
C GLN A 115 0.87 12.97 -9.09
N SER A 116 -0.29 12.78 -9.73
CA SER A 116 -1.53 13.46 -9.32
C SER A 116 -1.88 13.18 -7.86
N ILE A 117 -1.77 11.91 -7.41
CA ILE A 117 -1.99 11.55 -6.00
C ILE A 117 -0.96 12.25 -5.07
N ALA A 118 0.30 12.36 -5.50
CA ALA A 118 1.36 12.98 -4.68
C ALA A 118 1.19 14.51 -4.53
N GLU A 119 0.41 15.14 -5.41
CA GLU A 119 0.07 16.57 -5.36
C GLU A 119 -1.10 16.88 -4.42
N LEU A 120 -1.84 15.85 -3.97
CA LEU A 120 -2.96 16.03 -3.04
C LEU A 120 -2.47 16.51 -1.66
N PRO A 121 -3.22 17.43 -1.01
CA PRO A 121 -2.92 17.85 0.35
C PRO A 121 -2.91 16.67 1.33
N ASP A 122 -1.98 16.69 2.25
CA ASP A 122 -1.85 15.67 3.31
C ASP A 122 -1.68 14.22 2.81
N VAL A 123 -1.31 14.02 1.53
CA VAL A 123 -1.05 12.70 0.94
C VAL A 123 0.45 12.51 0.71
N LYS A 124 0.95 11.32 0.98
CA LYS A 124 2.32 10.90 0.74
C LYS A 124 2.36 9.60 -0.04
N VAL A 125 2.76 9.67 -1.31
CA VAL A 125 3.02 8.46 -2.10
C VAL A 125 4.34 7.83 -1.68
N ARG A 126 4.32 6.52 -1.46
CA ARG A 126 5.47 5.70 -1.07
C ARG A 126 5.64 4.58 -2.09
N LEU A 127 6.75 4.57 -2.80
CA LEU A 127 6.96 3.63 -3.90
C LEU A 127 7.88 2.48 -3.50
N GLY A 128 7.34 1.27 -3.54
CA GLY A 128 8.11 0.03 -3.58
C GLY A 128 8.75 -0.17 -4.97
N ASN A 129 9.69 -1.10 -5.07
CA ASN A 129 10.23 -1.50 -6.37
C ASN A 129 9.31 -2.54 -7.02
N LEU A 130 9.09 -2.42 -8.33
CA LEU A 130 8.58 -3.52 -9.13
C LEU A 130 9.76 -4.39 -9.58
N ASN A 131 9.66 -5.70 -9.37
CA ASN A 131 10.60 -6.65 -9.95
C ASN A 131 10.34 -6.82 -11.47
N ALA A 132 11.15 -7.65 -12.14
CA ALA A 132 11.01 -7.94 -13.57
C ALA A 132 9.60 -8.52 -13.91
N ASP A 133 8.97 -9.17 -12.97
CA ASP A 133 7.64 -9.81 -13.11
C ASP A 133 6.47 -8.87 -12.77
N ASN A 134 6.71 -7.56 -12.64
CA ASN A 134 5.75 -6.56 -12.19
C ASN A 134 5.13 -6.84 -10.80
N GLN A 135 5.79 -7.68 -9.98
CA GLN A 135 5.36 -7.90 -8.61
C GLN A 135 5.93 -6.79 -7.72
N GLN A 136 5.10 -6.26 -6.85
CA GLN A 136 5.52 -5.28 -5.85
C GLN A 136 6.45 -5.94 -4.85
N LYS A 137 7.65 -5.39 -4.66
CA LYS A 137 8.57 -5.80 -3.60
C LYS A 137 8.84 -4.63 -2.68
N GLY A 138 8.65 -4.90 -1.39
CA GLY A 138 8.99 -3.95 -0.33
C GLY A 138 7.92 -2.91 -0.02
N VAL A 139 6.71 -3.02 -0.56
CA VAL A 139 5.56 -2.19 -0.15
C VAL A 139 5.23 -2.48 1.32
N ASP A 140 5.09 -3.75 1.70
CA ASP A 140 4.80 -4.18 3.06
C ASP A 140 5.88 -3.69 4.04
N SER A 141 7.15 -3.75 3.62
CA SER A 141 8.26 -3.22 4.41
C SER A 141 8.19 -1.71 4.61
N LEU A 142 7.68 -0.95 3.62
CA LEU A 142 7.47 0.49 3.75
C LEU A 142 6.30 0.78 4.70
N ILE A 143 5.17 0.07 4.57
CA ILE A 143 4.02 0.18 5.47
C ILE A 143 4.48 -0.09 6.90
N ARG A 144 5.17 -1.21 7.13
CA ARG A 144 5.72 -1.58 8.42
C ARG A 144 6.62 -0.50 9.01
N SER A 145 7.59 -0.03 8.22
CA SER A 145 8.57 0.97 8.67
C SER A 145 7.92 2.29 9.07
N ASP A 146 6.95 2.76 8.27
CA ASP A 146 6.26 4.02 8.55
C ASP A 146 5.30 3.89 9.74
N LEU A 147 4.52 2.81 9.81
CA LEU A 147 3.59 2.55 10.91
C LEU A 147 4.33 2.41 12.24
N GLU A 148 5.37 1.57 12.28
CA GLU A 148 6.22 1.41 13.46
C GLU A 148 6.89 2.73 13.88
N SER A 149 7.45 3.48 12.93
CA SER A 149 8.12 4.75 13.20
C SER A 149 7.16 5.78 13.80
N LEU A 150 5.97 5.93 13.23
CA LEU A 150 4.98 6.89 13.71
C LEU A 150 4.45 6.52 15.10
N ALA A 151 4.18 5.24 15.33
CA ALA A 151 3.76 4.74 16.65
C ALA A 151 4.86 4.93 17.69
N ARG A 152 6.10 4.55 17.40
CA ARG A 152 7.25 4.69 18.29
C ARG A 152 7.51 6.14 18.71
N HIS A 153 7.35 7.09 17.77
CA HIS A 153 7.50 8.51 18.05
C HIS A 153 6.24 9.16 18.62
N ARG A 154 5.19 8.38 18.89
CA ARG A 154 3.89 8.87 19.37
C ARG A 154 3.30 9.98 18.48
N ALA A 155 3.60 9.90 17.18
CA ALA A 155 3.08 10.83 16.18
C ALA A 155 1.63 10.52 15.81
N ILE A 156 1.18 9.29 16.06
CA ILE A 156 -0.19 8.83 15.89
C ILE A 156 -0.62 8.02 17.12
N SER A 157 -1.90 8.09 17.42
CA SER A 157 -2.59 7.22 18.39
C SER A 157 -3.43 6.15 17.70
N ASP A 158 -3.84 6.43 16.48
CA ASP A 158 -4.70 5.56 15.70
C ASP A 158 -4.19 5.46 14.25
N ALA A 159 -4.23 4.27 13.69
CA ALA A 159 -3.87 4.00 12.30
C ALA A 159 -5.01 3.27 11.59
N ALA A 160 -5.54 3.85 10.51
CA ALA A 160 -6.41 3.13 9.60
C ALA A 160 -5.54 2.44 8.54
N LEU A 161 -5.56 1.11 8.50
CA LEU A 161 -4.80 0.30 7.56
C LEU A 161 -5.74 -0.29 6.52
N VAL A 162 -5.64 0.19 5.27
CA VAL A 162 -6.39 -0.34 4.13
C VAL A 162 -5.54 -1.40 3.45
N GLY A 163 -5.84 -2.67 3.69
CA GLY A 163 -5.02 -3.79 3.21
C GLY A 163 -5.59 -5.14 3.60
N GLY A 164 -4.91 -6.21 3.24
CA GLY A 164 -5.39 -7.56 3.51
C GLY A 164 -4.31 -8.62 3.68
N ASP A 165 -3.03 -8.29 3.46
CA ASP A 165 -1.94 -9.25 3.47
C ASP A 165 -1.53 -9.65 4.89
N GLU A 166 -1.24 -10.94 5.08
CA GLU A 166 -0.75 -11.50 6.34
C GLU A 166 0.59 -10.90 6.77
N ASP A 167 1.44 -10.52 5.82
CA ASP A 167 2.75 -9.90 6.08
C ASP A 167 2.65 -8.56 6.84
N LEU A 168 1.45 -7.95 6.91
CA LEU A 168 1.18 -6.73 7.68
C LEU A 168 1.02 -6.97 9.18
N ILE A 169 0.84 -8.21 9.65
CA ILE A 169 0.67 -8.56 11.06
C ILE A 169 1.83 -7.99 11.89
N SER A 170 3.06 -8.20 11.44
CA SER A 170 4.25 -7.70 12.16
C SER A 170 4.30 -6.18 12.29
N ALA A 171 3.66 -5.45 11.37
CA ALA A 171 3.52 -3.99 11.46
C ALA A 171 2.47 -3.58 12.50
N VAL A 172 1.35 -4.33 12.55
CA VAL A 172 0.28 -4.13 13.53
C VAL A 172 0.80 -4.36 14.95
N GLU A 173 1.42 -5.52 15.20
CA GLU A 173 2.02 -5.87 16.50
C GLU A 173 3.03 -4.81 16.98
N ALA A 174 3.90 -4.35 16.06
CA ALA A 174 4.89 -3.33 16.39
C ALA A 174 4.22 -1.99 16.79
N ALA A 175 3.19 -1.55 16.07
CA ALA A 175 2.46 -0.32 16.39
C ALA A 175 1.71 -0.41 17.71
N GLN A 176 1.02 -1.53 17.97
CA GLN A 176 0.32 -1.81 19.21
C GLN A 176 1.29 -1.88 20.40
N GLY A 177 2.49 -2.44 20.20
CA GLY A 177 3.56 -2.47 21.19
C GLY A 177 4.02 -1.07 21.64
N TYR A 178 3.83 -0.04 20.81
CA TYR A 178 4.06 1.37 21.17
C TYR A 178 2.80 2.10 21.64
N GLY A 179 1.67 1.42 21.75
CA GLY A 179 0.41 1.95 22.25
C GLY A 179 -0.47 2.64 21.19
N ALA A 180 -0.17 2.51 19.91
CA ALA A 180 -1.08 2.92 18.84
C ALA A 180 -2.16 1.86 18.61
N ARG A 181 -3.38 2.27 18.25
CA ARG A 181 -4.45 1.36 17.83
C ARG A 181 -4.44 1.24 16.31
N VAL A 182 -4.65 0.02 15.82
CA VAL A 182 -4.71 -0.26 14.38
C VAL A 182 -6.10 -0.75 14.00
N HIS A 183 -6.71 -0.04 13.06
CA HIS A 183 -8.05 -0.28 12.53
C HIS A 183 -7.94 -0.78 11.10
N LEU A 184 -8.26 -2.04 10.87
CA LEU A 184 -8.20 -2.63 9.53
C LEU A 184 -9.43 -2.26 8.72
N TRP A 185 -9.19 -1.64 7.57
CA TRP A 185 -10.20 -1.27 6.61
C TRP A 185 -10.11 -2.17 5.39
N GLY A 186 -11.14 -2.98 5.19
CA GLY A 186 -11.25 -3.90 4.08
C GLY A 186 -12.24 -3.42 3.03
N ILE A 187 -12.12 -3.98 1.84
CA ILE A 187 -13.12 -3.87 0.78
C ILE A 187 -13.87 -5.20 0.75
N GLU A 188 -15.19 -5.15 0.57
CA GLU A 188 -16.01 -6.34 0.48
C GLU A 188 -15.47 -7.33 -0.55
N ALA A 189 -15.40 -8.59 -0.16
CA ALA A 189 -14.86 -9.62 -1.01
C ALA A 189 -15.92 -10.06 -2.05
N ALA A 190 -15.58 -9.91 -3.32
CA ALA A 190 -16.45 -10.36 -4.42
C ALA A 190 -16.40 -11.88 -4.62
N ASP A 191 -15.26 -12.50 -4.32
CA ASP A 191 -15.03 -13.92 -4.52
C ASP A 191 -13.94 -14.42 -3.56
N GLY A 192 -14.32 -15.20 -2.57
CA GLY A 192 -13.43 -15.69 -1.52
C GLY A 192 -12.87 -14.60 -0.59
N PRO A 193 -12.14 -14.97 0.46
CA PRO A 193 -11.57 -14.01 1.40
C PRO A 193 -10.44 -13.20 0.74
N ASN A 194 -10.48 -11.88 0.90
CA ASN A 194 -9.46 -10.96 0.40
C ASN A 194 -8.64 -10.28 1.51
N GLN A 195 -8.82 -10.73 2.75
CA GLN A 195 -8.03 -10.36 3.90
C GLN A 195 -7.62 -11.62 4.65
N ALA A 196 -6.38 -11.68 5.11
CA ALA A 196 -5.87 -12.80 5.88
C ALA A 196 -6.59 -12.90 7.23
N GLU A 197 -7.04 -14.10 7.58
CA GLU A 197 -7.78 -14.36 8.82
C GLU A 197 -6.94 -13.99 10.06
N ALA A 198 -5.64 -14.29 10.04
CA ALA A 198 -4.74 -13.96 11.13
C ALA A 198 -4.64 -12.43 11.33
N LEU A 199 -4.59 -11.65 10.25
CA LEU A 199 -4.59 -10.18 10.33
C LEU A 199 -5.91 -9.65 10.91
N LEU A 200 -7.04 -10.27 10.57
CA LEU A 200 -8.33 -9.90 11.14
C LEU A 200 -8.38 -10.09 12.66
N TRP A 201 -7.67 -11.06 13.21
CA TRP A 201 -7.63 -11.29 14.67
C TRP A 201 -6.67 -10.37 15.41
N GLU A 202 -5.67 -9.82 14.73
CA GLU A 202 -4.64 -9.00 15.36
C GLU A 202 -5.04 -7.55 15.58
N VAL A 203 -5.92 -7.00 14.75
CA VAL A 203 -6.27 -5.58 14.76
C VAL A 203 -7.29 -5.20 15.84
N ASP A 204 -7.25 -3.94 16.30
CA ASP A 204 -8.15 -3.42 17.34
C ASP A 204 -9.60 -3.26 16.88
N SER A 205 -9.82 -2.97 15.60
CA SER A 205 -11.16 -2.92 15.00
C SER A 205 -11.12 -3.13 13.49
N ARG A 206 -12.30 -3.38 12.92
CA ARG A 206 -12.47 -3.68 11.50
C ARG A 206 -13.58 -2.84 10.90
N ARG A 207 -13.42 -2.47 9.64
CA ARG A 207 -14.46 -1.86 8.80
C ARG A 207 -14.37 -2.45 7.41
N THR A 208 -15.51 -2.73 6.80
CA THR A 208 -15.58 -3.19 5.41
C THR A 208 -16.33 -2.15 4.58
N PHE A 209 -15.76 -1.77 3.46
CA PHE A 209 -16.37 -0.92 2.45
C PHE A 209 -17.06 -1.80 1.42
N ASP A 210 -18.33 -1.57 1.23
CA ASP A 210 -19.19 -2.34 0.34
C ASP A 210 -19.13 -1.86 -1.12
N LEU A 211 -19.90 -2.53 -1.98
CA LEU A 211 -20.00 -2.19 -3.39
C LEU A 211 -20.48 -0.74 -3.61
N ASP A 212 -21.44 -0.27 -2.80
CA ASP A 212 -22.00 1.08 -2.99
C ASP A 212 -20.99 2.17 -2.63
N PHE A 213 -20.13 1.91 -1.63
CA PHE A 213 -18.99 2.78 -1.33
C PHE A 213 -17.96 2.81 -2.46
N CYS A 214 -17.60 1.66 -3.06
CA CYS A 214 -16.53 1.56 -4.05
C CYS A 214 -16.97 2.01 -5.46
N ARG A 215 -18.23 1.81 -5.82
CA ARG A 215 -18.76 2.04 -7.18
C ARG A 215 -18.51 3.44 -7.75
N PRO A 216 -18.59 4.55 -7.01
CA PRO A 216 -18.33 5.88 -7.56
C PRO A 216 -16.90 6.08 -8.06
N TYR A 217 -15.93 5.33 -7.52
CA TYR A 217 -14.49 5.52 -7.76
C TYR A 217 -13.90 4.53 -8.75
N VAL A 218 -14.67 3.54 -9.21
CA VAL A 218 -14.19 2.51 -10.14
C VAL A 218 -15.03 2.52 -11.40
N THR A 219 -14.42 2.95 -12.50
CA THR A 219 -15.09 2.96 -13.81
C THR A 219 -14.50 1.86 -14.70
N ARG A 220 -15.33 0.92 -15.12
CA ARG A 220 -14.92 -0.08 -16.09
C ARG A 220 -14.43 0.64 -17.33
N ARG A 221 -13.19 0.39 -17.72
CA ARG A 221 -12.77 0.79 -19.06
C ARG A 221 -13.67 0.08 -20.04
N PRO A 222 -14.30 0.79 -20.97
CA PRO A 222 -14.89 0.08 -22.07
C PRO A 222 -13.77 -0.84 -22.55
N VAL A 223 -14.04 -2.14 -22.60
CA VAL A 223 -13.26 -3.01 -23.47
C VAL A 223 -13.40 -2.27 -24.80
N THR A 224 -12.41 -1.46 -25.13
CA THR A 224 -12.19 -1.15 -26.53
C THR A 224 -11.94 -2.53 -27.08
N MET A 225 -13.01 -3.16 -27.49
CA MET A 225 -12.98 -4.11 -28.52
C MET A 225 -12.39 -3.33 -29.71
N TYR A 226 -11.07 -3.28 -29.74
CA TYR A 226 -10.38 -3.41 -31.01
C TYR A 226 -10.53 -4.90 -31.42
N GLU A 227 -11.70 -5.45 -31.23
CA GLU A 227 -12.32 -6.29 -32.25
C GLU A 227 -12.71 -5.27 -33.30
N ASN A 228 -11.72 -4.93 -34.14
CA ASN A 228 -11.99 -4.65 -35.49
C ASN A 228 -12.70 -5.94 -35.97
N GLU A 229 -14.04 -6.01 -35.78
CA GLU A 229 -14.88 -7.08 -36.37
C GLU A 229 -14.72 -7.10 -37.89
N SER A 230 -14.06 -6.07 -38.45
CA SER A 230 -13.73 -5.96 -39.88
C SER A 230 -12.39 -6.59 -40.27
N GLU A 231 -11.50 -6.93 -39.34
CA GLU A 231 -10.27 -7.65 -39.65
C GLU A 231 -10.35 -9.11 -39.16
N PRO A 232 -10.07 -10.09 -40.01
CA PRO A 232 -10.03 -11.48 -39.59
C PRO A 232 -9.00 -11.66 -38.48
N PRO A 233 -9.21 -12.61 -37.54
CA PRO A 233 -8.24 -12.89 -36.50
C PRO A 233 -6.87 -13.18 -37.12
N PRO A 234 -5.76 -12.74 -36.49
CA PRO A 234 -4.44 -12.97 -37.05
C PRO A 234 -4.23 -14.46 -37.27
N SER A 235 -3.62 -14.79 -38.41
CA SER A 235 -3.32 -16.17 -38.73
C SER A 235 -2.25 -16.73 -37.77
N ARG A 236 -2.19 -18.05 -37.62
CA ARG A 236 -1.15 -18.71 -36.88
C ARG A 236 0.25 -18.36 -37.34
N ASP A 237 0.43 -18.17 -38.66
CA ASP A 237 1.73 -17.87 -39.26
C ASP A 237 2.15 -16.43 -39.00
N GLU A 238 1.23 -15.46 -39.00
CA GLU A 238 1.51 -14.08 -38.59
C GLU A 238 1.94 -14.00 -37.12
N VAL A 239 1.23 -14.69 -36.25
CA VAL A 239 1.57 -14.71 -34.81
C VAL A 239 2.90 -15.44 -34.56
N ARG A 240 3.18 -16.51 -35.34
CA ARG A 240 4.48 -17.20 -35.27
C ARG A 240 5.62 -16.29 -35.74
N PHE A 241 5.43 -15.59 -36.84
CA PHE A 241 6.40 -14.62 -37.36
C PHE A 241 6.67 -13.50 -36.36
N MET A 242 5.63 -12.99 -35.73
CA MET A 242 5.75 -12.00 -34.66
C MET A 242 6.56 -12.52 -33.47
N GLY A 243 6.32 -13.77 -33.05
CA GLY A 243 7.13 -14.43 -32.03
C GLY A 243 8.63 -14.45 -32.35
N ALA A 244 8.97 -14.73 -33.63
CA ALA A 244 10.34 -14.69 -34.11
C ALA A 244 10.95 -13.27 -34.09
N GLN A 245 10.17 -12.25 -34.47
CA GLN A 245 10.61 -10.85 -34.39
C GLN A 245 10.85 -10.39 -32.95
N ILE A 246 9.98 -10.75 -32.03
CA ILE A 246 10.16 -10.42 -30.60
C ILE A 246 11.40 -11.12 -30.07
N ALA A 247 11.65 -12.38 -30.44
CA ALA A 247 12.85 -13.10 -30.07
C ALA A 247 14.13 -12.43 -30.56
N ALA A 248 14.13 -11.89 -31.78
CA ALA A 248 15.25 -11.14 -32.34
C ALA A 248 15.57 -9.88 -31.52
N THR A 249 14.54 -9.11 -31.18
CA THR A 249 14.67 -7.92 -30.33
C THR A 249 15.18 -8.31 -28.92
N TRP A 250 14.56 -9.31 -28.34
CA TRP A 250 14.94 -9.83 -27.03
C TRP A 250 16.41 -10.28 -26.95
N LEU A 251 16.87 -10.99 -27.98
CA LEU A 251 18.25 -11.45 -28.06
C LEU A 251 19.23 -10.29 -28.26
N GLY A 252 18.84 -9.27 -29.05
CA GLY A 252 19.65 -8.07 -29.26
C GLY A 252 19.86 -7.25 -27.99
N GLU A 253 18.86 -7.20 -27.12
CA GLU A 253 18.90 -6.43 -25.86
C GLU A 253 19.63 -7.18 -24.74
N ARG A 254 19.51 -8.50 -24.66
CA ARG A 254 19.96 -9.31 -23.53
C ARG A 254 21.24 -10.12 -23.78
N GLY A 255 21.68 -10.20 -25.02
CA GLY A 255 22.90 -10.87 -25.43
C GLY A 255 22.82 -12.41 -25.47
N ARG A 256 23.87 -13.03 -26.06
CA ARG A 256 23.94 -14.51 -26.28
C ARG A 256 24.09 -15.31 -24.98
N ASP A 257 24.59 -14.71 -23.90
CA ASP A 257 24.76 -15.42 -22.62
C ASP A 257 23.40 -15.85 -22.04
N ARG A 258 22.35 -15.02 -22.20
CA ARG A 258 20.98 -15.36 -21.79
C ARG A 258 20.35 -16.45 -22.65
N LEU A 259 20.76 -16.61 -23.90
CA LEU A 259 20.32 -17.71 -24.75
C LEU A 259 20.75 -19.07 -24.19
N ALA A 260 21.98 -19.17 -23.72
CA ALA A 260 22.52 -20.42 -23.13
C ALA A 260 21.75 -20.80 -21.82
N GLU A 261 21.22 -19.82 -21.10
CA GLU A 261 20.40 -20.07 -19.89
C GLU A 261 18.98 -20.57 -20.25
N LEU A 262 18.41 -20.14 -21.38
CA LEU A 262 17.06 -20.51 -21.80
C LEU A 262 16.99 -21.87 -22.52
N LEU A 263 17.99 -22.22 -23.31
CA LEU A 263 17.98 -23.44 -24.16
C LEU A 263 17.68 -24.74 -23.41
N PRO A 264 18.18 -24.96 -22.17
CA PRO A 264 17.84 -26.17 -21.41
C PRO A 264 16.34 -26.30 -21.07
N GLY A 265 15.59 -25.22 -21.11
CA GLY A 265 14.15 -25.19 -20.84
C GLY A 265 13.23 -25.43 -22.03
N ASP A 266 13.79 -25.54 -23.25
CA ASP A 266 12.99 -25.78 -24.48
C ASP A 266 12.12 -27.05 -24.35
N PRO A 267 10.83 -27.00 -24.66
CA PRO A 267 10.04 -25.91 -25.26
C PRO A 267 9.36 -24.95 -24.25
N TYR A 268 9.74 -25.02 -23.00
CA TYR A 268 9.10 -24.20 -21.92
C TYR A 268 9.88 -22.92 -21.71
N LEU A 269 9.17 -21.79 -21.81
CA LEU A 269 9.71 -20.47 -21.45
C LEU A 269 9.58 -20.25 -19.93
N PRO A 270 10.59 -19.64 -19.27
CA PRO A 270 10.41 -19.11 -17.94
C PRO A 270 9.24 -18.13 -17.89
N ALA A 271 8.47 -18.15 -16.79
CA ALA A 271 7.22 -17.37 -16.67
C ALA A 271 7.41 -15.87 -17.01
N ALA A 272 8.53 -15.28 -16.59
CA ALA A 272 8.84 -13.88 -16.88
C ALA A 272 9.01 -13.61 -18.39
N VAL A 273 9.74 -14.50 -19.10
CA VAL A 273 9.96 -14.37 -20.54
C VAL A 273 8.68 -14.61 -21.31
N ASP A 274 7.88 -15.58 -20.89
CA ASP A 274 6.56 -15.86 -21.51
C ASP A 274 5.59 -14.70 -21.33
N GLN A 275 5.59 -14.06 -20.18
CA GLN A 275 4.76 -12.90 -19.90
C GLN A 275 5.20 -11.69 -20.74
N ASP A 276 6.50 -11.40 -20.81
CA ASP A 276 7.05 -10.33 -21.64
C ASP A 276 6.70 -10.55 -23.12
N LEU A 277 6.83 -11.79 -23.60
CA LEU A 277 6.48 -12.18 -24.97
C LEU A 277 5.00 -11.95 -25.27
N LEU A 278 4.11 -12.33 -24.37
CA LEU A 278 2.67 -12.16 -24.53
C LEU A 278 2.26 -10.69 -24.53
N VAL A 279 2.80 -9.90 -23.58
CA VAL A 279 2.50 -8.46 -23.46
C VAL A 279 2.95 -7.72 -24.72
N GLU A 280 4.15 -7.99 -25.22
CA GLU A 280 4.67 -7.36 -26.42
C GLU A 280 3.87 -7.76 -27.68
N ALA A 281 3.48 -9.04 -27.78
CA ALA A 281 2.66 -9.51 -28.89
C ALA A 281 1.24 -8.90 -28.88
N GLU A 282 0.58 -8.85 -27.72
CA GLU A 282 -0.73 -8.23 -27.55
C GLU A 282 -0.69 -6.73 -27.85
N SER A 283 0.41 -6.04 -27.47
CA SER A 283 0.64 -4.64 -27.81
C SER A 283 0.75 -4.40 -29.31
N ARG A 284 1.54 -5.23 -30.02
CA ARG A 284 1.71 -5.12 -31.48
C ARG A 284 0.45 -5.48 -32.27
N LEU A 285 -0.30 -6.46 -31.76
CA LEU A 285 -1.56 -6.89 -32.38
C LEU A 285 -2.72 -5.93 -32.08
N SER A 286 -2.57 -5.03 -31.10
CA SER A 286 -3.67 -4.25 -30.51
C SER A 286 -4.88 -5.15 -30.16
N ARG A 287 -4.62 -6.40 -29.79
CA ARG A 287 -5.62 -7.45 -29.52
C ARG A 287 -5.11 -8.42 -28.46
N SER A 288 -6.00 -8.86 -27.55
CA SER A 288 -5.65 -9.86 -26.57
C SER A 288 -5.57 -11.27 -27.15
N LEU A 289 -4.56 -12.02 -26.73
CA LEU A 289 -4.41 -13.44 -27.03
C LEU A 289 -5.01 -14.34 -25.93
N ARG A 290 -5.70 -13.77 -24.92
CA ARG A 290 -6.40 -14.53 -23.88
C ARG A 290 -7.53 -15.34 -24.51
N GLY A 291 -7.64 -16.62 -24.11
CA GLY A 291 -8.62 -17.54 -24.71
C GLY A 291 -8.17 -18.20 -26.03
N HIS A 292 -7.16 -17.67 -26.71
CA HIS A 292 -6.66 -18.20 -27.98
C HIS A 292 -5.44 -19.10 -27.83
N GLY A 293 -5.60 -20.25 -27.18
CA GLY A 293 -4.49 -21.18 -26.88
C GLY A 293 -3.65 -21.62 -28.09
N ALA A 294 -4.27 -21.67 -29.28
CA ALA A 294 -3.57 -22.02 -30.51
C ALA A 294 -2.63 -20.88 -31.00
N LEU A 295 -3.04 -19.61 -30.86
CA LEU A 295 -2.22 -18.46 -31.21
C LEU A 295 -1.08 -18.27 -30.21
N ARG A 296 -1.32 -18.46 -28.92
CA ARG A 296 -0.27 -18.43 -27.90
C ARG A 296 0.79 -19.50 -28.13
N ARG A 297 0.41 -20.71 -28.57
CA ARG A 297 1.39 -21.74 -28.98
C ARG A 297 2.19 -21.29 -30.19
N ALA A 298 1.52 -20.77 -31.23
CA ALA A 298 2.20 -20.29 -32.42
C ALA A 298 3.21 -19.16 -32.12
N LEU A 299 2.88 -18.26 -31.18
CA LEU A 299 3.77 -17.21 -30.72
C LEU A 299 5.05 -17.79 -30.10
N ARG A 300 4.89 -18.73 -29.17
CA ARG A 300 6.02 -19.40 -28.50
C ARG A 300 6.86 -20.21 -29.48
N ASP A 301 6.20 -20.89 -30.42
CA ASP A 301 6.89 -21.67 -31.46
C ASP A 301 7.78 -20.75 -32.31
N GLY A 302 7.28 -19.57 -32.70
CA GLY A 302 8.06 -18.58 -33.45
C GLY A 302 9.24 -18.03 -32.64
N PHE A 303 9.03 -17.74 -31.38
CA PHE A 303 10.08 -17.28 -30.46
C PHE A 303 11.20 -18.32 -30.37
N TRP A 304 10.86 -19.58 -30.10
CA TRP A 304 11.82 -20.68 -30.03
C TRP A 304 12.49 -20.98 -31.36
N GLN A 305 11.77 -20.93 -32.47
CA GLN A 305 12.33 -21.13 -33.80
C GLN A 305 13.46 -20.15 -34.09
N HIS A 306 13.27 -18.86 -33.74
CA HIS A 306 14.31 -17.86 -33.91
C HIS A 306 15.52 -18.11 -33.01
N LEU A 307 15.31 -18.39 -31.72
CA LEU A 307 16.40 -18.66 -30.79
C LEU A 307 17.24 -19.87 -31.18
N ARG A 308 16.60 -20.97 -31.61
CA ARG A 308 17.30 -22.16 -32.10
C ARG A 308 18.15 -21.92 -33.37
N ALA A 309 17.69 -20.99 -34.24
CA ALA A 309 18.41 -20.63 -35.44
C ALA A 309 19.67 -19.77 -35.18
N GLN A 310 19.81 -19.21 -33.97
CA GLN A 310 20.97 -18.39 -33.58
C GLN A 310 22.01 -19.16 -32.75
N TYR A 311 21.70 -20.40 -32.36
CA TYR A 311 22.59 -21.31 -31.67
C TYR A 311 23.38 -22.21 -32.66
#